data_c60334ac85bd6bad5a9d5dfe70c78068
#
_entry.id   c60334ac85bd6bad5a9d5dfe70c78068
#
_cell.length_a   1.000
_cell.length_b   1.000
_cell.length_c   1.000
_cell.angle_alpha   90.00
_cell.angle_beta   90.00
_cell.angle_gamma   90.00
#
_symmetry.space_group_name_H-M   'P 1'
#
loop_
_entity.id
_entity.type
_entity.pdbx_description
1 polymer ?
#
loop_
_entity_poly.entity_id
_entity_poly.type
_entity_poly.pdbx_seq_one_letter_code
_entity_poly.pdbx_strand_id
1 'polypeptide(L)'
;MTDRIREKLQILADAAKYDVSCSSSGSDRKNKDKGLGNTGSGICHSYTEDGRCVSLLKILFSNVCIYDCAYCVSRRSNDVKRAAFTVQEVVDLTINFYRRNYIEGLFLSSGIFKSADYTMERMLQVVKKLRLEENFNGYIHLKTIPGASPELITEAGLYADRMSINLEMPTEAGLKQFAPEKSHAEVQKDLGIVRDRLIQFKDERKLIRSVPKFVPAGQTTQMVVGASNETDYDVMMMADQHYKDYKLKRVYYSGYIPINDQDKALPAIGSAPPLLRENRLYQSDWLMRFYGFAANEIVNPQFPNLDLEVDPKLSWALRHPEYFPVDINRADYQMILRIPGIGVRSAKKIIQARRFGPLRTDQLKKMGVAYSRAQHFMFCIDTPAYKKELHPTQVRQQILQSGQSKYTKQLSPQLGFGF
;
A
#
# COMPACT_ATOMS: atom_id res chain seq x y z
N MET A 1 20.26 -14.27 -21.95
CA MET A 1 20.11 -14.61 -20.52
C MET A 1 20.46 -16.06 -20.36
N THR A 2 21.47 -16.39 -19.55
CA THR A 2 21.90 -17.78 -19.31
C THR A 2 20.85 -18.51 -18.47
N ASP A 3 20.80 -19.84 -18.54
CA ASP A 3 19.82 -20.65 -17.77
C ASP A 3 19.98 -20.41 -16.26
N ARG A 4 21.22 -20.24 -15.78
CA ARG A 4 21.51 -19.89 -14.39
C ARG A 4 20.86 -18.57 -13.96
N ILE A 5 20.90 -17.52 -14.79
CA ILE A 5 20.27 -16.22 -14.48
C ILE A 5 18.75 -16.36 -14.51
N ARG A 6 18.20 -17.18 -15.39
CA ARG A 6 16.76 -17.47 -15.46
C ARG A 6 16.28 -18.17 -14.18
N GLU A 7 17.01 -19.17 -13.70
CA GLU A 7 16.72 -19.86 -12.44
C GLU A 7 16.76 -18.90 -11.24
N LYS A 8 17.82 -18.09 -11.11
CA LYS A 8 17.91 -17.05 -10.07
C LYS A 8 16.71 -16.09 -10.14
N LEU A 9 16.36 -15.63 -11.34
CA LEU A 9 15.24 -14.70 -11.52
C LEU A 9 13.92 -15.36 -11.05
N GLN A 10 13.69 -16.60 -11.36
CA GLN A 10 12.48 -17.30 -10.90
C GLN A 10 12.43 -17.39 -9.38
N ILE A 11 13.51 -17.81 -8.72
CA ILE A 11 13.58 -17.93 -7.25
C ILE A 11 13.39 -16.57 -6.57
N LEU A 12 14.11 -15.55 -7.03
CA LEU A 12 14.17 -14.25 -6.36
C LEU A 12 12.96 -13.35 -6.67
N ALA A 13 12.33 -13.53 -7.82
CA ALA A 13 11.06 -12.87 -8.13
C ALA A 13 9.89 -13.52 -7.37
N ASP A 14 9.88 -14.85 -7.25
CA ASP A 14 8.87 -15.56 -6.45
C ASP A 14 8.96 -15.18 -4.96
N ALA A 15 10.15 -15.04 -4.41
CA ALA A 15 10.33 -14.57 -3.03
C ALA A 15 9.90 -13.09 -2.86
N ALA A 16 10.09 -12.25 -3.89
CA ALA A 16 9.72 -10.84 -3.85
C ALA A 16 8.20 -10.58 -3.88
N LYS A 17 7.36 -11.54 -4.26
CA LYS A 17 5.90 -11.34 -4.31
C LYS A 17 5.26 -11.04 -2.95
N TYR A 18 5.88 -11.44 -1.86
CA TYR A 18 5.43 -11.16 -0.49
C TYR A 18 5.71 -9.72 -0.04
N ASP A 19 6.57 -8.98 -0.74
CA ASP A 19 6.75 -7.55 -0.53
C ASP A 19 5.63 -6.77 -1.22
N VAL A 20 4.80 -6.07 -0.46
CA VAL A 20 3.73 -5.26 -1.05
C VAL A 20 4.28 -3.87 -1.38
N SER A 21 4.43 -3.59 -2.65
CA SER A 21 4.81 -2.26 -3.16
C SER A 21 3.93 -1.80 -4.30
N CYS A 22 3.08 -2.70 -4.77
CA CYS A 22 2.23 -2.51 -5.93
C CYS A 22 1.07 -3.49 -5.86
N SER A 23 -0.07 -3.12 -6.44
CA SER A 23 -1.14 -4.06 -6.68
C SER A 23 -0.65 -5.10 -7.69
N SER A 24 -0.50 -6.35 -7.24
CA SER A 24 -0.34 -7.45 -8.18
C SER A 24 -1.63 -7.59 -8.96
N SER A 25 -1.56 -7.68 -10.28
CA SER A 25 -2.75 -7.83 -11.14
C SER A 25 -3.48 -9.16 -10.95
N GLY A 26 -2.97 -10.07 -10.12
CA GLY A 26 -3.57 -11.38 -9.85
C GLY A 26 -3.73 -12.29 -11.07
N SER A 27 -3.28 -11.86 -12.25
CA SER A 27 -3.36 -12.68 -13.46
C SER A 27 -2.18 -13.64 -13.53
N ASP A 28 -2.43 -14.89 -13.18
CA ASP A 28 -1.50 -16.00 -13.35
C ASP A 28 -1.97 -16.88 -14.55
N ARG A 29 -1.88 -16.34 -15.76
CA ARG A 29 -2.12 -17.11 -16.98
C ARG A 29 -0.83 -17.80 -17.40
N LYS A 30 -0.74 -19.09 -17.15
CA LYS A 30 0.30 -19.95 -17.73
C LYS A 30 0.01 -20.14 -19.22
N ASN A 31 0.95 -19.74 -20.07
CA ASN A 31 0.87 -20.01 -21.50
C ASN A 31 1.07 -21.51 -21.74
N LYS A 32 -0.04 -22.27 -21.82
CA LYS A 32 -0.02 -23.72 -22.04
C LYS A 32 0.17 -24.12 -23.52
N ASP A 33 -0.14 -23.20 -24.45
CA ASP A 33 -0.31 -23.54 -25.86
C ASP A 33 0.50 -22.68 -26.84
N LYS A 34 1.66 -22.16 -26.44
CA LYS A 34 2.53 -21.30 -27.28
C LYS A 34 1.84 -20.03 -27.84
N GLY A 35 0.72 -19.60 -27.27
CA GLY A 35 0.01 -18.37 -27.63
C GLY A 35 0.79 -17.09 -27.28
N LEU A 36 0.32 -15.95 -27.74
CA LEU A 36 0.90 -14.64 -27.44
C LEU A 36 0.63 -14.25 -25.97
N GLY A 37 1.66 -13.70 -25.33
CA GLY A 37 1.59 -13.22 -23.95
C GLY A 37 1.95 -14.30 -22.92
N ASN A 38 2.84 -13.91 -22.01
CA ASN A 38 3.19 -14.66 -20.81
C ASN A 38 3.33 -13.67 -19.66
N THR A 39 2.81 -14.02 -18.48
CA THR A 39 3.12 -13.25 -17.29
C THR A 39 4.59 -13.48 -16.95
N GLY A 40 5.45 -12.52 -17.32
CA GLY A 40 6.88 -12.60 -17.06
C GLY A 40 7.14 -12.65 -15.56
N SER A 41 7.97 -13.61 -15.12
CA SER A 41 8.43 -13.66 -13.74
C SER A 41 9.07 -12.33 -13.33
N GLY A 42 8.67 -11.79 -12.20
CA GLY A 42 9.28 -10.59 -11.63
C GLY A 42 8.76 -9.25 -12.13
N ILE A 43 7.76 -9.19 -13.01
CA ILE A 43 7.14 -7.92 -13.41
C ILE A 43 5.90 -7.67 -12.56
N CYS A 44 5.87 -6.51 -11.90
CA CYS A 44 4.71 -6.04 -11.16
C CYS A 44 4.25 -4.65 -11.66
N HIS A 45 3.04 -4.28 -11.29
CA HIS A 45 2.45 -3.01 -11.67
C HIS A 45 2.23 -2.15 -10.43
N SER A 46 2.75 -0.93 -10.44
CA SER A 46 2.55 0.07 -9.39
C SER A 46 1.78 1.26 -9.96
N TYR A 47 0.91 1.87 -9.15
CA TYR A 47 0.17 3.05 -9.56
C TYR A 47 0.81 4.30 -8.94
N THR A 48 0.99 5.32 -9.76
CA THR A 48 1.40 6.66 -9.34
C THR A 48 0.22 7.42 -8.75
N GLU A 49 0.48 8.56 -8.10
CA GLU A 49 -0.58 9.39 -7.48
C GLU A 49 -1.59 9.93 -8.50
N ASP A 50 -1.17 10.10 -9.75
CA ASP A 50 -2.02 10.51 -10.88
C ASP A 50 -2.80 9.35 -11.53
N GLY A 51 -2.63 8.12 -11.02
CA GLY A 51 -3.32 6.92 -11.49
C GLY A 51 -2.65 6.23 -12.68
N ARG A 52 -1.45 6.65 -13.10
CA ARG A 52 -0.69 5.97 -14.16
C ARG A 52 -0.13 4.66 -13.63
N CYS A 53 -0.26 3.59 -14.40
CA CYS A 53 0.33 2.30 -14.12
C CYS A 53 1.79 2.29 -14.57
N VAL A 54 2.70 1.88 -13.69
CA VAL A 54 4.14 1.73 -13.96
C VAL A 54 4.52 0.27 -13.78
N SER A 55 5.12 -0.33 -14.81
CA SER A 55 5.62 -1.71 -14.76
C SER A 55 7.02 -1.73 -14.16
N LEU A 56 7.23 -2.56 -13.14
CA LEU A 56 8.51 -2.67 -12.42
C LEU A 56 9.06 -4.09 -12.46
N LEU A 57 10.37 -4.21 -12.67
CA LEU A 57 11.08 -5.44 -12.31
C LEU A 57 11.18 -5.50 -10.79
N LYS A 58 10.47 -6.44 -10.17
CA LYS A 58 10.42 -6.61 -8.72
C LYS A 58 11.16 -7.89 -8.34
N ILE A 59 12.31 -7.74 -7.73
CA ILE A 59 13.21 -8.84 -7.35
C ILE A 59 13.84 -8.63 -5.99
N LEU A 60 14.23 -9.74 -5.35
CA LEU A 60 15.22 -9.73 -4.28
C LEU A 60 16.63 -9.75 -4.89
N PHE A 61 17.55 -9.00 -4.28
CA PHE A 61 18.97 -9.15 -4.56
C PHE A 61 19.46 -10.53 -4.08
N SER A 62 19.00 -10.94 -2.89
CA SER A 62 19.22 -12.26 -2.32
C SER A 62 18.05 -12.68 -1.44
N ASN A 63 17.68 -13.97 -1.44
CA ASN A 63 16.78 -14.56 -0.45
C ASN A 63 17.54 -15.32 0.66
N VAL A 64 18.86 -15.25 0.68
CA VAL A 64 19.66 -15.67 1.84
C VAL A 64 19.47 -14.62 2.92
N CYS A 65 19.06 -15.02 4.13
CA CYS A 65 18.83 -14.13 5.26
C CYS A 65 19.44 -14.70 6.53
N ILE A 66 20.02 -13.83 7.36
CA ILE A 66 20.53 -14.20 8.68
C ILE A 66 19.45 -14.11 9.76
N TYR A 67 18.31 -13.46 9.46
CA TYR A 67 17.18 -13.32 10.36
C TYR A 67 16.19 -14.48 10.23
N ASP A 68 15.45 -14.73 11.30
CA ASP A 68 14.48 -15.83 11.34
C ASP A 68 13.04 -15.34 11.59
N CYS A 69 12.63 -14.29 10.90
CA CYS A 69 11.30 -13.72 11.02
C CYS A 69 10.22 -14.76 10.68
N ALA A 70 9.38 -15.12 11.63
CA ALA A 70 8.44 -16.24 11.54
C ALA A 70 7.44 -16.15 10.37
N TYR A 71 7.09 -14.94 9.95
CA TYR A 71 6.17 -14.66 8.83
C TYR A 71 6.85 -14.64 7.44
N CYS A 72 8.19 -14.78 7.38
CA CYS A 72 8.93 -14.56 6.14
C CYS A 72 9.30 -15.89 5.45
N VAL A 73 9.03 -16.00 4.15
CA VAL A 73 9.41 -17.17 3.35
C VAL A 73 10.92 -17.35 3.27
N SER A 74 11.67 -16.23 3.31
CA SER A 74 13.15 -16.20 3.22
C SER A 74 13.84 -16.30 4.59
N ARG A 75 13.13 -16.61 5.67
CA ARG A 75 13.74 -16.77 7.01
C ARG A 75 14.83 -17.84 7.00
N ARG A 76 15.80 -17.70 7.90
CA ARG A 76 17.00 -18.57 7.96
C ARG A 76 16.66 -20.06 8.04
N SER A 77 15.67 -20.41 8.88
CA SER A 77 15.30 -21.80 9.17
C SER A 77 14.44 -22.46 8.10
N ASN A 78 13.90 -21.72 7.11
CA ASN A 78 13.12 -22.33 6.03
C ASN A 78 14.01 -23.05 5.03
N ASP A 79 13.61 -24.28 4.68
CA ASP A 79 14.22 -25.07 3.61
C ASP A 79 13.64 -24.65 2.25
N VAL A 80 14.17 -23.57 1.71
CA VAL A 80 13.79 -23.04 0.38
C VAL A 80 15.03 -22.88 -0.48
N LYS A 81 14.88 -22.99 -1.80
CA LYS A 81 15.99 -22.74 -2.72
C LYS A 81 16.52 -21.32 -2.51
N ARG A 82 17.83 -21.22 -2.27
CA ARG A 82 18.53 -19.95 -2.01
C ARG A 82 19.27 -19.50 -3.27
N ALA A 83 19.17 -18.21 -3.55
CA ALA A 83 19.89 -17.57 -4.65
C ALA A 83 20.35 -16.17 -4.24
N ALA A 84 21.38 -15.69 -4.91
CA ALA A 84 21.83 -14.30 -4.83
C ALA A 84 22.30 -13.86 -6.22
N PHE A 85 21.92 -12.65 -6.60
CA PHE A 85 22.48 -11.99 -7.77
C PHE A 85 23.84 -11.36 -7.44
N THR A 86 24.65 -11.18 -8.45
CA THR A 86 25.73 -10.19 -8.41
C THR A 86 25.17 -8.81 -8.74
N VAL A 87 25.91 -7.77 -8.39
CA VAL A 87 25.55 -6.37 -8.76
C VAL A 87 25.35 -6.26 -10.27
N GLN A 88 26.27 -6.84 -11.06
CA GLN A 88 26.22 -6.76 -12.52
C GLN A 88 25.01 -7.52 -13.09
N GLU A 89 24.68 -8.70 -12.55
CA GLU A 89 23.48 -9.47 -13.01
C GLU A 89 22.18 -8.66 -12.84
N VAL A 90 22.03 -7.90 -11.74
CA VAL A 90 20.83 -7.05 -11.54
C VAL A 90 20.82 -5.86 -12.50
N VAL A 91 21.98 -5.23 -12.71
CA VAL A 91 22.13 -4.13 -13.68
C VAL A 91 21.75 -4.61 -15.08
N ASP A 92 22.37 -5.71 -15.55
CA ASP A 92 22.13 -6.27 -16.88
C ASP A 92 20.66 -6.68 -17.07
N LEU A 93 20.04 -7.31 -16.08
CA LEU A 93 18.61 -7.67 -16.12
C LEU A 93 17.73 -6.43 -16.26
N THR A 94 17.99 -5.41 -15.44
CA THR A 94 17.19 -4.17 -15.44
C THR A 94 17.28 -3.47 -16.78
N ILE A 95 18.49 -3.29 -17.30
CA ILE A 95 18.72 -2.61 -18.58
C ILE A 95 18.15 -3.41 -19.76
N ASN A 96 18.34 -4.72 -19.78
CA ASN A 96 17.79 -5.56 -20.84
C ASN A 96 16.25 -5.54 -20.85
N PHE A 97 15.60 -5.59 -19.70
CA PHE A 97 14.14 -5.54 -19.60
C PHE A 97 13.60 -4.14 -19.97
N TYR A 98 14.31 -3.10 -19.56
CA TYR A 98 13.94 -1.71 -19.91
C TYR A 98 14.07 -1.45 -21.42
N ARG A 99 15.19 -1.83 -22.05
CA ARG A 99 15.41 -1.69 -23.50
C ARG A 99 14.38 -2.44 -24.34
N ARG A 100 13.78 -3.52 -23.79
CA ARG A 100 12.72 -4.30 -24.46
C ARG A 100 11.32 -3.78 -24.12
N ASN A 101 11.19 -2.65 -23.41
CA ASN A 101 9.92 -2.07 -22.98
C ASN A 101 9.07 -3.00 -22.09
N TYR A 102 9.69 -3.93 -21.36
CA TYR A 102 8.98 -4.80 -20.43
C TYR A 102 8.71 -4.12 -19.11
N ILE A 103 9.57 -3.18 -18.72
CA ILE A 103 9.50 -2.45 -17.45
C ILE A 103 9.81 -0.96 -17.66
N GLU A 104 9.30 -0.14 -16.76
CA GLU A 104 9.60 1.28 -16.63
C GLU A 104 10.52 1.57 -15.43
N GLY A 105 10.78 0.56 -14.59
CA GLY A 105 11.61 0.74 -13.41
C GLY A 105 11.97 -0.55 -12.70
N LEU A 106 12.72 -0.39 -11.59
CA LEU A 106 13.20 -1.44 -10.72
C LEU A 106 12.62 -1.28 -9.32
N PHE A 107 12.10 -2.36 -8.73
CA PHE A 107 11.90 -2.51 -7.30
C PHE A 107 12.91 -3.54 -6.78
N LEU A 108 13.82 -3.06 -5.94
CA LEU A 108 14.90 -3.89 -5.39
C LEU A 108 14.77 -4.01 -3.88
N SER A 109 14.66 -5.24 -3.39
CA SER A 109 14.73 -5.60 -1.98
C SER A 109 15.77 -6.71 -1.76
N SER A 110 15.97 -7.16 -0.54
CA SER A 110 16.89 -8.27 -0.21
C SER A 110 16.55 -8.90 1.13
N GLY A 111 16.82 -10.19 1.28
CA GLY A 111 17.15 -10.76 2.58
C GLY A 111 18.45 -10.16 3.09
N ILE A 112 18.66 -10.13 4.38
CA ILE A 112 19.88 -9.59 5.01
C ILE A 112 20.93 -10.71 5.06
N PHE A 113 21.99 -10.57 4.29
CA PHE A 113 23.08 -11.56 4.27
C PHE A 113 24.39 -10.95 4.75
N LYS A 114 25.12 -11.67 5.58
CA LYS A 114 26.29 -11.25 6.33
C LYS A 114 26.00 -10.15 7.38
N SER A 115 25.65 -8.94 6.95
CA SER A 115 25.27 -7.81 7.82
C SER A 115 24.33 -6.86 7.09
N ALA A 116 23.70 -5.94 7.84
CA ALA A 116 22.83 -4.89 7.28
C ALA A 116 23.63 -3.99 6.32
N ASP A 117 24.78 -3.50 6.75
CA ASP A 117 25.66 -2.62 5.95
C ASP A 117 26.14 -3.31 4.68
N TYR A 118 26.64 -4.54 4.78
CA TYR A 118 27.09 -5.27 3.60
C TYR A 118 25.98 -5.46 2.57
N THR A 119 24.78 -5.78 3.04
CA THR A 119 23.61 -5.96 2.16
C THR A 119 23.23 -4.63 1.50
N MET A 120 23.14 -3.57 2.30
CA MET A 120 22.77 -2.24 1.82
C MET A 120 23.81 -1.68 0.84
N GLU A 121 25.09 -1.90 1.08
CA GLU A 121 26.18 -1.51 0.18
C GLU A 121 26.06 -2.17 -1.19
N ARG A 122 25.75 -3.48 -1.24
CA ARG A 122 25.53 -4.19 -2.51
C ARG A 122 24.34 -3.64 -3.28
N MET A 123 23.24 -3.34 -2.60
CA MET A 123 22.06 -2.75 -3.22
C MET A 123 22.36 -1.31 -3.69
N LEU A 124 23.11 -0.54 -2.91
CA LEU A 124 23.57 0.80 -3.30
C LEU A 124 24.44 0.75 -4.56
N GLN A 125 25.37 -0.21 -4.66
CA GLN A 125 26.21 -0.39 -5.85
C GLN A 125 25.37 -0.65 -7.12
N VAL A 126 24.26 -1.41 -7.00
CA VAL A 126 23.33 -1.63 -8.13
C VAL A 126 22.75 -0.30 -8.61
N VAL A 127 22.17 0.49 -7.68
CA VAL A 127 21.49 1.74 -8.08
C VAL A 127 22.47 2.81 -8.57
N LYS A 128 23.69 2.85 -8.01
CA LYS A 128 24.78 3.71 -8.50
C LYS A 128 25.18 3.35 -9.92
N LYS A 129 25.44 2.08 -10.21
CA LYS A 129 25.79 1.63 -11.56
C LYS A 129 24.67 1.94 -12.56
N LEU A 130 23.42 1.66 -12.21
CA LEU A 130 22.28 2.01 -13.06
C LEU A 130 22.25 3.50 -13.40
N ARG A 131 22.44 4.39 -12.41
CA ARG A 131 22.40 5.84 -12.61
C ARG A 131 23.62 6.40 -13.31
N LEU A 132 24.83 5.99 -12.90
CA LEU A 132 26.09 6.64 -13.28
C LEU A 132 26.76 5.97 -14.51
N GLU A 133 26.68 4.64 -14.62
CA GLU A 133 27.31 3.91 -15.73
C GLU A 133 26.33 3.68 -16.89
N GLU A 134 25.09 3.25 -16.59
CA GLU A 134 24.08 2.94 -17.60
C GLU A 134 23.17 4.12 -17.98
N ASN A 135 23.28 5.27 -17.30
CA ASN A 135 22.41 6.44 -17.48
C ASN A 135 20.91 6.10 -17.40
N PHE A 136 20.55 5.15 -16.53
CA PHE A 136 19.20 4.70 -16.38
C PHE A 136 18.32 5.76 -15.71
N ASN A 137 17.36 6.30 -16.42
CA ASN A 137 16.41 7.32 -15.94
C ASN A 137 15.04 6.74 -15.56
N GLY A 138 14.87 5.41 -15.58
CA GLY A 138 13.66 4.75 -15.11
C GLY A 138 13.48 4.86 -13.59
N TYR A 139 12.29 4.53 -13.12
CA TYR A 139 11.94 4.60 -11.70
C TYR A 139 12.69 3.53 -10.88
N ILE A 140 13.27 3.93 -9.74
CA ILE A 140 13.93 3.02 -8.80
C ILE A 140 13.27 3.13 -7.44
N HIS A 141 12.66 2.03 -6.98
CA HIS A 141 12.20 1.84 -5.62
C HIS A 141 13.19 0.91 -4.89
N LEU A 142 13.88 1.44 -3.91
CA LEU A 142 14.84 0.70 -3.10
C LEU A 142 14.27 0.41 -1.72
N LYS A 143 14.26 -0.86 -1.33
CA LYS A 143 13.90 -1.24 0.03
C LYS A 143 15.15 -1.17 0.91
N THR A 144 15.18 -0.23 1.81
CA THR A 144 16.29 0.00 2.74
C THR A 144 16.38 -1.16 3.72
N ILE A 145 17.60 -1.54 4.04
CA ILE A 145 17.89 -2.57 5.04
C ILE A 145 17.84 -1.92 6.43
N PRO A 146 16.97 -2.34 7.35
CA PRO A 146 16.94 -1.82 8.72
C PRO A 146 18.27 -2.03 9.43
N GLY A 147 18.73 -1.02 10.17
CA GLY A 147 20.01 -1.04 10.87
C GLY A 147 21.26 -0.82 9.99
N ALA A 148 21.08 -0.45 8.72
CA ALA A 148 22.21 0.00 7.90
C ALA A 148 22.71 1.37 8.36
N SER A 149 24.00 1.66 8.12
CA SER A 149 24.61 2.93 8.53
C SER A 149 23.91 4.13 7.89
N PRO A 150 23.81 5.27 8.62
CA PRO A 150 23.19 6.49 8.12
C PRO A 150 23.79 7.00 6.81
N GLU A 151 25.08 6.77 6.61
CA GLU A 151 25.83 7.14 5.41
C GLU A 151 25.31 6.38 4.18
N LEU A 152 25.16 5.07 4.30
CA LEU A 152 24.63 4.22 3.22
C LEU A 152 23.17 4.55 2.89
N ILE A 153 22.35 4.79 3.90
CA ILE A 153 20.94 5.20 3.72
C ILE A 153 20.88 6.55 2.99
N THR A 154 21.70 7.52 3.43
CA THR A 154 21.74 8.85 2.83
C THR A 154 22.24 8.78 1.39
N GLU A 155 23.31 8.05 1.13
CA GLU A 155 23.85 7.93 -0.22
C GLU A 155 22.83 7.24 -1.16
N ALA A 156 22.17 6.18 -0.70
CA ALA A 156 21.14 5.50 -1.48
C ALA A 156 19.97 6.41 -1.89
N GLY A 157 19.60 7.35 -1.04
CA GLY A 157 18.54 8.33 -1.31
C GLY A 157 18.84 9.30 -2.44
N LEU A 158 20.12 9.46 -2.83
CA LEU A 158 20.51 10.27 -4.00
C LEU A 158 20.23 9.57 -5.33
N TYR A 159 20.19 8.24 -5.34
CA TYR A 159 20.03 7.43 -6.55
C TYR A 159 18.67 6.77 -6.68
N ALA A 160 17.94 6.59 -5.56
CA ALA A 160 16.60 6.02 -5.55
C ALA A 160 15.52 7.10 -5.71
N ASP A 161 14.44 6.81 -6.45
CA ASP A 161 13.27 7.69 -6.48
C ASP A 161 12.41 7.52 -5.25
N ARG A 162 12.29 6.29 -4.73
CA ARG A 162 11.56 5.97 -3.51
C ARG A 162 12.38 5.03 -2.65
N MET A 163 12.32 5.26 -1.34
CA MET A 163 12.83 4.33 -0.35
C MET A 163 11.69 3.79 0.51
N SER A 164 11.81 2.55 0.97
CA SER A 164 10.88 1.97 1.93
C SER A 164 11.60 1.18 3.01
N ILE A 165 11.12 1.32 4.24
CA ILE A 165 11.63 0.58 5.41
C ILE A 165 10.40 -0.01 6.08
N ASN A 166 10.38 -1.34 6.25
CA ASN A 166 9.21 -2.02 6.79
C ASN A 166 9.16 -1.94 8.32
N LEU A 167 7.99 -1.56 8.84
CA LEU A 167 7.65 -1.70 10.26
C LEU A 167 7.40 -3.14 10.65
N GLU A 168 6.95 -3.95 9.70
CA GLU A 168 6.60 -5.36 9.80
C GLU A 168 5.34 -5.59 10.65
N MET A 169 5.41 -5.50 11.97
CA MET A 169 4.27 -5.69 12.86
C MET A 169 3.74 -4.36 13.39
N PRO A 170 2.43 -4.24 13.62
CA PRO A 170 1.84 -3.00 14.14
C PRO A 170 2.19 -2.74 15.61
N THR A 171 2.55 -3.78 16.36
CA THR A 171 2.88 -3.68 17.79
C THR A 171 4.29 -4.16 18.08
N GLU A 172 4.92 -3.56 19.10
CA GLU A 172 6.26 -3.99 19.55
C GLU A 172 6.23 -5.43 20.08
N ALA A 173 5.15 -5.83 20.76
CA ALA A 173 4.98 -7.19 21.25
C ALA A 173 4.93 -8.21 20.09
N GLY A 174 4.16 -7.90 19.02
CA GLY A 174 4.10 -8.72 17.82
C GLY A 174 5.44 -8.78 17.07
N LEU A 175 6.14 -7.64 16.98
CA LEU A 175 7.45 -7.60 16.36
C LEU A 175 8.46 -8.47 17.13
N LYS A 176 8.50 -8.34 18.44
CA LYS A 176 9.40 -9.10 19.32
C LYS A 176 9.12 -10.61 19.28
N GLN A 177 7.83 -10.99 19.13
CA GLN A 177 7.42 -12.37 19.03
C GLN A 177 7.82 -13.00 17.68
N PHE A 178 7.58 -12.32 16.56
CA PHE A 178 7.70 -12.90 15.21
C PHE A 178 8.94 -12.48 14.43
N ALA A 179 9.66 -11.46 14.89
CA ALA A 179 10.91 -10.98 14.30
C ALA A 179 11.85 -10.42 15.38
N PRO A 180 12.33 -11.26 16.31
CA PRO A 180 13.08 -10.81 17.49
C PRO A 180 14.39 -10.09 17.18
N GLU A 181 14.93 -10.27 15.96
CA GLU A 181 16.12 -9.56 15.50
C GLU A 181 15.84 -8.16 14.97
N LYS A 182 14.56 -7.72 14.94
CA LYS A 182 14.14 -6.39 14.50
C LYS A 182 13.63 -5.54 15.65
N SER A 183 13.74 -4.23 15.50
CA SER A 183 13.28 -3.26 16.46
C SER A 183 12.56 -2.10 15.76
N HIS A 184 11.40 -1.69 16.28
CA HIS A 184 10.73 -0.47 15.81
C HIS A 184 11.61 0.76 15.99
N ALA A 185 12.41 0.81 17.06
CA ALA A 185 13.32 1.94 17.32
C ALA A 185 14.36 2.10 16.19
N GLU A 186 14.94 1.00 15.68
CA GLU A 186 15.86 1.05 14.53
C GLU A 186 15.15 1.51 13.27
N VAL A 187 13.98 0.93 12.95
CA VAL A 187 13.19 1.32 11.78
C VAL A 187 12.80 2.79 11.85
N GLN A 188 12.37 3.28 13.01
CA GLN A 188 12.00 4.67 13.25
C GLN A 188 13.20 5.62 13.12
N LYS A 189 14.39 5.22 13.61
CA LYS A 189 15.64 5.95 13.42
C LYS A 189 15.94 6.11 11.93
N ASP A 190 15.87 5.03 11.16
CA ASP A 190 16.19 5.04 9.74
C ASP A 190 15.16 5.86 8.93
N LEU A 191 13.85 5.74 9.26
CA LEU A 191 12.80 6.60 8.70
C LEU A 191 13.03 8.08 9.02
N GLY A 192 13.54 8.37 10.22
CA GLY A 192 13.95 9.71 10.66
C GLY A 192 15.07 10.28 9.81
N ILE A 193 16.11 9.49 9.54
CA ILE A 193 17.24 9.88 8.67
C ILE A 193 16.72 10.27 7.28
N VAL A 194 15.90 9.43 6.67
CA VAL A 194 15.33 9.71 5.33
C VAL A 194 14.46 10.96 5.36
N ARG A 195 13.61 11.15 6.40
CA ARG A 195 12.77 12.36 6.58
C ARG A 195 13.62 13.62 6.65
N ASP A 196 14.65 13.62 7.49
CA ASP A 196 15.45 14.81 7.75
C ASP A 196 16.25 15.21 6.50
N ARG A 197 16.81 14.22 5.80
CA ARG A 197 17.46 14.45 4.51
C ARG A 197 16.49 14.93 3.43
N LEU A 198 15.28 14.36 3.36
CA LEU A 198 14.21 14.83 2.45
C LEU A 198 13.90 16.33 2.67
N ILE A 199 13.81 16.75 3.92
CA ILE A 199 13.54 18.15 4.29
C ILE A 199 14.74 19.01 3.88
N GLN A 200 15.95 18.63 4.31
CA GLN A 200 17.19 19.34 4.03
C GLN A 200 17.37 19.58 2.52
N PHE A 201 17.40 18.52 1.72
CA PHE A 201 17.61 18.63 0.27
C PHE A 201 16.51 19.41 -0.42
N LYS A 202 15.27 19.31 0.05
CA LYS A 202 14.14 20.10 -0.49
C LYS A 202 14.34 21.60 -0.22
N ASP A 203 14.81 21.97 0.98
CA ASP A 203 15.01 23.37 1.34
C ASP A 203 16.26 23.96 0.66
N GLU A 204 17.36 23.20 0.60
CA GLU A 204 18.55 23.60 -0.16
C GLU A 204 18.25 23.82 -1.64
N ARG A 205 17.40 22.99 -2.27
CA ARG A 205 16.99 23.16 -3.66
C ARG A 205 16.15 24.40 -3.93
N LYS A 206 15.53 25.01 -2.93
CA LYS A 206 14.86 26.31 -3.09
C LYS A 206 15.87 27.43 -3.31
N LEU A 207 17.07 27.28 -2.73
CA LEU A 207 18.15 28.26 -2.81
C LEU A 207 19.09 27.96 -3.99
N ILE A 208 19.44 26.68 -4.17
CA ILE A 208 20.46 26.23 -5.14
C ILE A 208 19.87 25.14 -6.05
N ARG A 209 19.62 25.46 -7.31
CA ARG A 209 18.99 24.52 -8.27
C ARG A 209 19.84 23.29 -8.60
N SER A 210 21.18 23.37 -8.47
CA SER A 210 22.11 22.28 -8.74
C SER A 210 22.13 21.18 -7.66
N VAL A 211 21.55 21.41 -6.49
CA VAL A 211 21.44 20.39 -5.45
C VAL A 211 20.65 19.19 -5.98
N PRO A 212 21.14 17.94 -5.84
CA PRO A 212 20.48 16.77 -6.37
C PRO A 212 19.10 16.54 -5.72
N LYS A 213 18.24 15.81 -6.41
CA LYS A 213 16.98 15.34 -5.82
C LYS A 213 17.30 14.20 -4.86
N PHE A 214 16.70 14.23 -3.68
CA PHE A 214 16.80 13.15 -2.70
C PHE A 214 15.43 12.48 -2.59
N VAL A 215 15.35 11.20 -2.87
CA VAL A 215 14.12 10.37 -2.81
C VAL A 215 12.87 11.13 -3.30
N PRO A 216 12.83 11.59 -4.56
CA PRO A 216 11.80 12.52 -5.04
C PRO A 216 10.37 11.99 -4.94
N ALA A 217 10.15 10.66 -4.97
CA ALA A 217 8.87 10.03 -4.74
C ALA A 217 8.59 9.72 -3.25
N GLY A 218 9.49 10.15 -2.34
CA GLY A 218 9.33 10.03 -0.89
C GLY A 218 9.55 8.63 -0.34
N GLN A 219 9.27 8.49 0.95
CA GLN A 219 9.42 7.21 1.65
C GLN A 219 8.08 6.54 1.99
N THR A 220 8.12 5.23 2.14
CA THR A 220 6.96 4.39 2.46
C THR A 220 7.33 3.32 3.48
N THR A 221 6.33 2.71 4.09
CA THR A 221 6.51 1.56 4.98
C THR A 221 5.50 0.46 4.66
N GLN A 222 5.69 -0.71 5.25
CA GLN A 222 4.76 -1.85 5.14
C GLN A 222 4.58 -2.49 6.52
N MET A 223 3.35 -2.92 6.79
CA MET A 223 2.99 -3.75 7.93
C MET A 223 2.36 -5.05 7.46
N VAL A 224 2.67 -6.16 8.13
CA VAL A 224 2.00 -7.46 7.98
C VAL A 224 0.80 -7.45 8.93
N VAL A 225 -0.38 -7.81 8.44
CA VAL A 225 -1.62 -7.80 9.21
C VAL A 225 -2.22 -9.20 9.30
N GLY A 226 -2.75 -9.55 10.46
CA GLY A 226 -3.35 -10.86 10.71
C GLY A 226 -2.36 -11.99 10.95
N ALA A 227 -1.11 -11.68 11.24
CA ALA A 227 -0.13 -12.62 11.77
C ALA A 227 -0.19 -12.71 13.30
N SER A 228 -0.61 -11.64 13.96
CA SER A 228 -0.77 -11.55 15.41
C SER A 228 -2.19 -11.08 15.79
N ASN A 229 -2.44 -10.95 17.08
CA ASN A 229 -3.77 -10.57 17.60
C ASN A 229 -3.97 -9.04 17.66
N GLU A 230 -3.24 -8.28 16.84
CA GLU A 230 -3.40 -6.83 16.75
C GLU A 230 -4.81 -6.46 16.28
N THR A 231 -5.34 -5.37 16.82
CA THR A 231 -6.58 -4.76 16.35
C THR A 231 -6.33 -3.83 15.15
N ASP A 232 -7.38 -3.50 14.40
CA ASP A 232 -7.26 -2.48 13.36
C ASP A 232 -6.98 -1.09 13.96
N TYR A 233 -7.34 -0.88 15.22
CA TYR A 233 -6.99 0.32 15.96
C TYR A 233 -5.46 0.44 16.13
N ASP A 234 -4.78 -0.63 16.53
CA ASP A 234 -3.32 -0.65 16.67
C ASP A 234 -2.64 -0.35 15.32
N VAL A 235 -3.11 -1.00 14.26
CA VAL A 235 -2.60 -0.81 12.88
C VAL A 235 -2.77 0.64 12.42
N MET A 236 -3.96 1.21 12.61
CA MET A 236 -4.28 2.56 12.11
C MET A 236 -3.64 3.66 12.93
N MET A 237 -3.52 3.50 14.26
CA MET A 237 -2.83 4.45 15.12
C MET A 237 -1.33 4.48 14.80
N MET A 238 -0.71 3.32 14.59
CA MET A 238 0.67 3.22 14.14
C MET A 238 0.87 3.90 12.79
N ALA A 239 -0.03 3.68 11.83
CA ALA A 239 0.03 4.31 10.51
C ALA A 239 -0.12 5.84 10.60
N ASP A 240 -1.10 6.35 11.36
CA ASP A 240 -1.36 7.78 11.54
C ASP A 240 -0.16 8.50 12.17
N GLN A 241 0.42 7.92 13.22
CA GLN A 241 1.63 8.43 13.85
C GLN A 241 2.78 8.53 12.84
N HIS A 242 3.01 7.47 12.06
CA HIS A 242 4.13 7.46 11.10
C HIS A 242 3.92 8.41 9.92
N TYR A 243 2.69 8.65 9.48
CA TYR A 243 2.38 9.71 8.52
C TYR A 243 2.78 11.09 9.05
N LYS A 244 2.48 11.38 10.32
CA LYS A 244 2.78 12.66 10.97
C LYS A 244 4.28 12.83 11.22
N ASP A 245 4.90 11.83 11.81
CA ASP A 245 6.26 11.93 12.33
C ASP A 245 7.31 11.78 11.22
N TYR A 246 7.09 10.90 10.25
CA TYR A 246 8.10 10.57 9.22
C TYR A 246 7.75 11.04 7.82
N LYS A 247 6.66 11.79 7.63
CA LYS A 247 6.22 12.29 6.31
C LYS A 247 6.11 11.19 5.26
N LEU A 248 5.61 10.03 5.66
CA LEU A 248 5.40 8.92 4.75
C LEU A 248 4.45 9.29 3.61
N LYS A 249 4.72 8.78 2.42
CA LYS A 249 3.81 8.88 1.28
C LYS A 249 2.71 7.84 1.33
N ARG A 250 3.02 6.65 1.85
CA ARG A 250 2.06 5.55 1.97
C ARG A 250 2.51 4.52 3.01
N VAL A 251 1.55 3.97 3.71
CA VAL A 251 1.67 2.72 4.46
C VAL A 251 1.06 1.60 3.63
N TYR A 252 1.78 0.49 3.47
CA TYR A 252 1.28 -0.71 2.83
C TYR A 252 0.86 -1.71 3.89
N TYR A 253 -0.28 -2.35 3.66
CA TYR A 253 -0.80 -3.43 4.49
C TYR A 253 -0.68 -4.72 3.70
N SER A 254 -0.13 -5.77 4.31
CA SER A 254 0.03 -7.08 3.70
C SER A 254 -0.67 -8.12 4.56
N GLY A 255 -1.77 -8.68 4.09
CA GLY A 255 -2.41 -9.79 4.76
C GLY A 255 -1.44 -10.98 4.87
N TYR A 256 -1.25 -11.48 6.09
CA TYR A 256 -0.37 -12.63 6.31
C TYR A 256 -0.84 -13.84 5.51
N ILE A 257 0.08 -14.42 4.74
CA ILE A 257 -0.14 -15.68 4.03
C ILE A 257 0.47 -16.79 4.89
N PRO A 258 -0.33 -17.77 5.38
CA PRO A 258 0.18 -18.84 6.22
C PRO A 258 1.16 -19.74 5.46
N ILE A 259 2.44 -19.62 5.81
CA ILE A 259 3.56 -20.36 5.19
C ILE A 259 4.41 -21.10 6.22
N ASN A 260 4.11 -20.93 7.50
CA ASN A 260 4.88 -21.48 8.61
C ASN A 260 3.98 -22.32 9.52
N ASP A 261 4.31 -23.61 9.64
CA ASP A 261 3.61 -24.57 10.49
C ASP A 261 4.32 -24.83 11.85
N GLN A 262 5.53 -24.32 12.00
CA GLN A 262 6.36 -24.53 13.20
C GLN A 262 5.99 -23.60 14.33
N ASP A 263 5.43 -22.43 14.03
CA ASP A 263 5.03 -21.46 15.04
C ASP A 263 3.50 -21.49 15.23
N LYS A 264 3.07 -22.08 16.36
CA LYS A 264 1.65 -22.23 16.71
C LYS A 264 0.94 -20.89 17.00
N ALA A 265 1.68 -19.81 17.19
CA ALA A 265 1.11 -18.46 17.37
C ALA A 265 0.70 -17.81 16.06
N LEU A 266 1.18 -18.31 14.93
CA LEU A 266 0.77 -17.88 13.60
C LEU A 266 -0.48 -18.62 13.12
N PRO A 267 -1.31 -18.03 12.26
CA PRO A 267 -2.40 -18.73 11.59
C PRO A 267 -1.90 -19.99 10.86
N ALA A 268 -2.62 -21.10 11.02
CA ALA A 268 -2.25 -22.40 10.45
C ALA A 268 -2.20 -22.37 8.92
N ILE A 269 -1.31 -23.19 8.33
CA ILE A 269 -1.26 -23.39 6.87
C ILE A 269 -2.64 -23.86 6.39
N GLY A 270 -3.10 -23.25 5.29
CA GLY A 270 -4.45 -23.49 4.75
C GLY A 270 -5.50 -22.50 5.22
N SER A 271 -5.22 -21.69 6.27
CA SER A 271 -6.09 -20.56 6.62
C SER A 271 -6.09 -19.53 5.52
N ALA A 272 -7.26 -18.95 5.23
CA ALA A 272 -7.37 -17.91 4.22
C ALA A 272 -6.66 -16.62 4.68
N PRO A 273 -5.81 -15.99 3.85
CA PRO A 273 -5.25 -14.69 4.16
C PRO A 273 -6.35 -13.65 4.41
N PRO A 274 -6.16 -12.68 5.32
CA PRO A 274 -7.19 -11.71 5.70
C PRO A 274 -7.35 -10.59 4.65
N LEU A 275 -7.57 -10.96 3.38
CA LEU A 275 -7.63 -10.03 2.24
C LEU A 275 -8.72 -8.97 2.38
N LEU A 276 -9.86 -9.33 2.98
CA LEU A 276 -10.95 -8.37 3.20
C LEU A 276 -10.57 -7.34 4.26
N ARG A 277 -9.89 -7.76 5.34
CA ARG A 277 -9.34 -6.87 6.37
C ARG A 277 -8.29 -5.93 5.76
N GLU A 278 -7.37 -6.48 4.97
CA GLU A 278 -6.36 -5.70 4.23
C GLU A 278 -7.04 -4.63 3.36
N ASN A 279 -8.07 -5.00 2.60
CA ASN A 279 -8.82 -4.06 1.76
C ASN A 279 -9.49 -2.95 2.61
N ARG A 280 -10.09 -3.29 3.76
CA ARG A 280 -10.69 -2.30 4.67
C ARG A 280 -9.65 -1.34 5.24
N LEU A 281 -8.45 -1.82 5.58
CA LEU A 281 -7.33 -0.97 6.01
C LEU A 281 -6.90 0.01 4.91
N TYR A 282 -6.78 -0.44 3.66
CA TYR A 282 -6.50 0.46 2.53
C TYR A 282 -7.60 1.50 2.31
N GLN A 283 -8.87 1.13 2.47
CA GLN A 283 -9.99 2.07 2.40
C GLN A 283 -9.92 3.11 3.52
N SER A 284 -9.58 2.69 4.74
CA SER A 284 -9.41 3.58 5.90
C SER A 284 -8.22 4.53 5.71
N ASP A 285 -7.08 4.01 5.24
CA ASP A 285 -5.90 4.80 4.87
C ASP A 285 -6.26 5.89 3.83
N TRP A 286 -7.10 5.54 2.85
CA TRP A 286 -7.59 6.48 1.85
C TRP A 286 -8.46 7.58 2.48
N LEU A 287 -9.31 7.25 3.46
CA LEU A 287 -10.12 8.22 4.19
C LEU A 287 -9.25 9.21 4.98
N MET A 288 -8.21 8.72 5.65
CA MET A 288 -7.27 9.59 6.39
C MET A 288 -6.54 10.54 5.46
N ARG A 289 -5.98 10.04 4.37
CA ARG A 289 -5.10 10.85 3.50
C ARG A 289 -5.84 11.84 2.60
N PHE A 290 -7.07 11.53 2.19
CA PHE A 290 -7.76 12.32 1.15
C PHE A 290 -9.12 12.87 1.57
N TYR A 291 -9.74 12.37 2.64
CA TYR A 291 -11.07 12.77 3.07
C TYR A 291 -11.08 13.52 4.40
N GLY A 292 -9.92 13.69 5.02
CA GLY A 292 -9.78 14.43 6.27
C GLY A 292 -10.38 13.71 7.48
N PHE A 293 -10.44 12.38 7.46
CA PHE A 293 -10.76 11.59 8.63
C PHE A 293 -9.53 11.44 9.52
N ALA A 294 -9.72 11.55 10.83
CA ALA A 294 -8.71 11.11 11.78
C ALA A 294 -8.83 9.59 12.02
N ALA A 295 -7.72 8.93 12.34
CA ALA A 295 -7.72 7.49 12.58
C ALA A 295 -8.70 7.08 13.69
N ASN A 296 -8.76 7.86 14.78
CA ASN A 296 -9.65 7.62 15.92
C ASN A 296 -11.14 7.87 15.62
N GLU A 297 -11.49 8.56 14.53
CA GLU A 297 -12.88 8.63 14.04
C GLU A 297 -13.31 7.30 13.39
N ILE A 298 -12.40 6.64 12.70
CA ILE A 298 -12.69 5.41 11.95
C ILE A 298 -12.71 4.21 12.88
N VAL A 299 -11.69 4.06 13.73
CA VAL A 299 -11.54 3.04 14.77
C VAL A 299 -11.19 3.68 16.10
N ASN A 300 -11.63 3.10 17.20
CA ASN A 300 -11.35 3.58 18.55
C ASN A 300 -11.44 2.40 19.54
N PRO A 301 -11.12 2.59 20.83
CA PRO A 301 -11.17 1.48 21.81
C PRO A 301 -12.53 0.80 21.95
N GLN A 302 -13.65 1.49 21.65
CA GLN A 302 -15.00 0.87 21.68
C GLN A 302 -15.27 0.07 20.40
N PHE A 303 -14.71 0.49 19.26
CA PHE A 303 -14.83 -0.16 17.96
C PHE A 303 -13.42 -0.37 17.39
N PRO A 304 -12.63 -1.31 17.96
CA PRO A 304 -11.21 -1.45 17.62
C PRO A 304 -10.98 -2.11 16.25
N ASN A 305 -11.97 -2.79 15.70
CA ASN A 305 -11.86 -3.48 14.42
C ASN A 305 -12.81 -2.88 13.37
N LEU A 306 -12.35 -2.87 12.13
CA LEU A 306 -13.12 -2.43 10.97
C LEU A 306 -14.25 -3.42 10.67
N ASP A 307 -15.38 -2.88 10.22
CA ASP A 307 -16.49 -3.68 9.75
C ASP A 307 -16.12 -4.36 8.41
N LEU A 308 -16.23 -5.68 8.37
CA LEU A 308 -15.89 -6.44 7.16
C LEU A 308 -17.03 -6.47 6.13
N GLU A 309 -18.29 -6.28 6.56
CA GLU A 309 -19.44 -6.29 5.63
C GLU A 309 -19.59 -4.97 4.88
N VAL A 310 -19.39 -3.84 5.58
CA VAL A 310 -19.50 -2.50 4.98
C VAL A 310 -18.16 -1.78 4.96
N ASP A 311 -18.00 -0.82 4.05
CA ASP A 311 -16.77 -0.04 3.99
C ASP A 311 -16.65 0.94 5.18
N PRO A 312 -15.42 1.35 5.52
CA PRO A 312 -15.16 2.18 6.71
C PRO A 312 -15.93 3.50 6.74
N LYS A 313 -16.16 4.14 5.58
CA LYS A 313 -16.92 5.39 5.50
C LYS A 313 -18.40 5.17 5.81
N LEU A 314 -18.97 4.10 5.31
CA LEU A 314 -20.35 3.73 5.61
C LEU A 314 -20.48 3.30 7.07
N SER A 315 -19.54 2.50 7.58
CA SER A 315 -19.51 2.11 9.00
C SER A 315 -19.47 3.32 9.93
N TRP A 316 -18.62 4.31 9.61
CA TRP A 316 -18.57 5.58 10.36
C TRP A 316 -19.92 6.32 10.31
N ALA A 317 -20.51 6.49 9.14
CA ALA A 317 -21.77 7.21 8.99
C ALA A 317 -22.93 6.55 9.74
N LEU A 318 -22.98 5.20 9.79
CA LEU A 318 -23.99 4.46 10.54
C LEU A 318 -23.82 4.58 12.07
N ARG A 319 -22.61 4.81 12.55
CA ARG A 319 -22.31 5.06 13.97
C ARG A 319 -22.54 6.51 14.40
N HIS A 320 -22.68 7.41 13.44
CA HIS A 320 -22.85 8.84 13.68
C HIS A 320 -24.14 9.39 13.03
N PRO A 321 -25.31 8.83 13.39
CA PRO A 321 -26.58 9.25 12.81
C PRO A 321 -26.90 10.73 13.07
N GLU A 322 -26.34 11.32 14.12
CA GLU A 322 -26.50 12.74 14.50
C GLU A 322 -26.04 13.73 13.43
N TYR A 323 -25.14 13.32 12.55
CA TYR A 323 -24.66 14.16 11.43
C TYR A 323 -25.53 14.05 10.18
N PHE A 324 -26.46 13.10 10.13
CA PHE A 324 -27.20 12.76 8.92
C PHE A 324 -28.73 12.82 9.10
N PRO A 325 -29.47 13.11 8.03
CA PRO A 325 -29.02 13.41 6.66
C PRO A 325 -28.52 14.86 6.50
N VAL A 326 -27.56 15.04 5.60
CA VAL A 326 -26.90 16.33 5.33
C VAL A 326 -27.62 17.08 4.20
N ASP A 327 -27.86 18.39 4.41
CA ASP A 327 -28.31 19.27 3.32
C ASP A 327 -27.16 19.52 2.35
N ILE A 328 -27.22 18.93 1.15
CA ILE A 328 -26.16 19.01 0.14
C ILE A 328 -25.94 20.44 -0.37
N ASN A 329 -26.97 21.29 -0.28
CA ASN A 329 -26.92 22.66 -0.75
C ASN A 329 -26.30 23.64 0.26
N ARG A 330 -26.22 23.25 1.54
CA ARG A 330 -25.72 24.13 2.63
C ARG A 330 -24.45 23.63 3.28
N ALA A 331 -24.28 22.32 3.42
CA ALA A 331 -23.15 21.72 4.13
C ALA A 331 -21.78 22.17 3.57
N ASP A 332 -20.79 22.23 4.44
CA ASP A 332 -19.41 22.47 4.01
C ASP A 332 -18.79 21.28 3.25
N TYR A 333 -17.63 21.52 2.66
CA TYR A 333 -16.94 20.51 1.86
C TYR A 333 -16.57 19.25 2.65
N GLN A 334 -16.13 19.42 3.92
CA GLN A 334 -15.71 18.30 4.75
C GLN A 334 -16.90 17.41 5.11
N MET A 335 -18.05 18.02 5.41
CA MET A 335 -19.28 17.28 5.69
C MET A 335 -19.81 16.53 4.48
N ILE A 336 -19.73 17.15 3.29
CA ILE A 336 -20.09 16.48 2.02
C ILE A 336 -19.18 15.27 1.78
N LEU A 337 -17.89 15.39 2.08
CA LEU A 337 -16.95 14.27 1.95
C LEU A 337 -17.25 13.11 2.91
N ARG A 338 -17.93 13.33 4.03
CA ARG A 338 -18.33 12.29 4.98
C ARG A 338 -19.52 11.47 4.50
N ILE A 339 -20.28 11.96 3.52
CA ILE A 339 -21.44 11.25 2.98
C ILE A 339 -21.01 9.99 2.22
N PRO A 340 -21.46 8.77 2.61
CA PRO A 340 -21.23 7.54 1.83
C PRO A 340 -21.73 7.68 0.40
N GLY A 341 -20.90 7.29 -0.58
CA GLY A 341 -21.23 7.43 -2.00
C GLY A 341 -20.81 8.75 -2.65
N ILE A 342 -20.21 9.69 -1.90
CA ILE A 342 -19.65 10.93 -2.44
C ILE A 342 -18.12 10.90 -2.31
N GLY A 343 -17.42 10.97 -3.44
CA GLY A 343 -15.95 11.05 -3.49
C GLY A 343 -15.45 12.49 -3.64
N VAL A 344 -14.14 12.68 -3.53
CA VAL A 344 -13.45 13.98 -3.64
C VAL A 344 -13.85 14.74 -4.91
N ARG A 345 -13.88 14.06 -6.06
CA ARG A 345 -14.25 14.66 -7.35
C ARG A 345 -15.70 15.14 -7.36
N SER A 346 -16.63 14.30 -6.86
CA SER A 346 -18.05 14.65 -6.78
C SER A 346 -18.30 15.78 -5.79
N ALA A 347 -17.66 15.74 -4.61
CA ALA A 347 -17.77 16.81 -3.62
C ALA A 347 -17.32 18.18 -4.17
N LYS A 348 -16.18 18.22 -4.88
CA LYS A 348 -15.72 19.46 -5.55
C LYS A 348 -16.72 19.97 -6.59
N LYS A 349 -17.29 19.08 -7.42
CA LYS A 349 -18.32 19.46 -8.41
C LYS A 349 -19.59 20.00 -7.72
N ILE A 350 -20.03 19.39 -6.63
CA ILE A 350 -21.18 19.83 -5.83
C ILE A 350 -20.95 21.25 -5.32
N ILE A 351 -19.81 21.51 -4.65
CA ILE A 351 -19.46 22.85 -4.13
C ILE A 351 -19.42 23.92 -5.23
N GLN A 352 -18.93 23.56 -6.41
CA GLN A 352 -18.90 24.49 -7.55
C GLN A 352 -20.30 24.74 -8.11
N ALA A 353 -21.06 23.69 -8.37
CA ALA A 353 -22.33 23.77 -9.05
C ALA A 353 -23.42 24.48 -8.23
N ARG A 354 -23.48 24.28 -6.91
CA ARG A 354 -24.46 24.94 -6.03
C ARG A 354 -24.35 26.45 -5.97
N ARG A 355 -23.22 27.05 -6.44
CA ARG A 355 -23.06 28.50 -6.58
C ARG A 355 -23.99 29.10 -7.63
N PHE A 356 -24.46 28.29 -8.58
CA PHE A 356 -25.34 28.72 -9.67
C PHE A 356 -26.79 28.42 -9.38
N GLY A 357 -27.10 27.75 -8.28
CA GLY A 357 -28.46 27.45 -7.84
C GLY A 357 -28.53 26.13 -7.05
N PRO A 358 -29.64 25.92 -6.33
CA PRO A 358 -29.83 24.73 -5.55
C PRO A 358 -29.84 23.45 -6.40
N LEU A 359 -29.11 22.43 -5.95
CA LEU A 359 -28.98 21.16 -6.64
C LEU A 359 -30.16 20.25 -6.38
N ARG A 360 -30.49 19.44 -7.41
CA ARG A 360 -31.49 18.39 -7.42
C ARG A 360 -30.87 17.00 -7.55
N THR A 361 -31.63 15.99 -7.26
CA THR A 361 -31.23 14.57 -7.29
C THR A 361 -30.62 14.13 -8.62
N ASP A 362 -31.22 14.53 -9.77
CA ASP A 362 -30.75 14.16 -11.10
C ASP A 362 -29.37 14.75 -11.43
N GLN A 363 -29.11 15.97 -10.98
CA GLN A 363 -27.82 16.65 -11.14
C GLN A 363 -26.72 15.94 -10.36
N LEU A 364 -27.01 15.48 -9.12
CA LEU A 364 -26.06 14.74 -8.29
C LEU A 364 -25.60 13.43 -8.96
N LYS A 365 -26.52 12.71 -9.58
CA LYS A 365 -26.20 11.49 -10.36
C LYS A 365 -25.23 11.79 -11.51
N LYS A 366 -25.47 12.89 -12.27
CA LYS A 366 -24.58 13.34 -13.36
C LYS A 366 -23.19 13.79 -12.88
N MET A 367 -23.06 14.20 -11.62
CA MET A 367 -21.78 14.58 -11.00
C MET A 367 -20.93 13.38 -10.54
N GLY A 368 -21.44 12.15 -10.72
CA GLY A 368 -20.75 10.91 -10.32
C GLY A 368 -20.94 10.53 -8.85
N VAL A 369 -22.05 10.97 -8.23
CA VAL A 369 -22.46 10.51 -6.91
C VAL A 369 -23.02 9.09 -7.02
N ALA A 370 -22.54 8.16 -6.17
CA ALA A 370 -23.14 6.84 -6.03
C ALA A 370 -24.47 6.98 -5.26
N TYR A 371 -25.50 7.43 -6.00
CA TYR A 371 -26.76 7.89 -5.41
C TYR A 371 -27.50 6.81 -4.62
N SER A 372 -27.42 5.55 -5.04
CA SER A 372 -28.01 4.41 -4.33
C SER A 372 -27.56 4.32 -2.86
N ARG A 373 -26.34 4.77 -2.57
CA ARG A 373 -25.79 4.85 -1.21
C ARG A 373 -26.02 6.22 -0.57
N ALA A 374 -25.75 7.29 -1.32
CA ALA A 374 -25.75 8.66 -0.80
C ALA A 374 -27.17 9.13 -0.40
N GLN A 375 -28.22 8.65 -1.05
CA GLN A 375 -29.62 9.02 -0.78
C GLN A 375 -30.08 8.81 0.66
N HIS A 376 -29.42 7.92 1.40
CA HIS A 376 -29.76 7.65 2.81
C HIS A 376 -29.11 8.64 3.77
N PHE A 377 -28.09 9.38 3.33
CA PHE A 377 -27.25 10.23 4.18
C PHE A 377 -27.32 11.71 3.80
N MET A 378 -28.08 12.06 2.79
CA MET A 378 -28.20 13.44 2.33
C MET A 378 -29.61 13.74 1.84
N PHE A 379 -29.93 15.04 1.76
CA PHE A 379 -31.11 15.52 1.06
C PHE A 379 -30.79 16.77 0.20
N CYS A 380 -31.65 17.03 -0.76
CA CYS A 380 -31.65 18.20 -1.63
C CYS A 380 -33.08 18.71 -1.77
N ILE A 381 -33.31 19.77 -2.57
CA ILE A 381 -34.61 20.45 -2.61
C ILE A 381 -35.80 19.59 -3.04
N ASP A 382 -35.54 18.57 -3.86
CA ASP A 382 -36.54 17.62 -4.38
C ASP A 382 -36.61 16.32 -3.56
N THR A 383 -35.94 16.24 -2.41
CA THR A 383 -36.01 15.06 -1.52
C THR A 383 -37.29 15.14 -0.68
N PRO A 384 -38.15 14.12 -0.70
CA PRO A 384 -39.37 14.06 0.12
C PRO A 384 -39.06 14.15 1.63
N ALA A 385 -39.96 14.78 2.39
CA ALA A 385 -39.79 15.02 3.82
C ALA A 385 -39.57 13.72 4.63
N TYR A 386 -40.27 12.64 4.31
CA TYR A 386 -40.13 11.36 5.00
C TYR A 386 -38.74 10.67 4.82
N LYS A 387 -37.95 11.10 3.83
CA LYS A 387 -36.57 10.64 3.64
C LYS A 387 -35.52 11.41 4.43
N LYS A 388 -35.92 12.36 5.26
CA LYS A 388 -35.01 13.20 6.05
C LYS A 388 -34.65 12.60 7.40
N GLU A 389 -35.05 11.37 7.67
CA GLU A 389 -34.68 10.65 8.89
C GLU A 389 -33.75 9.47 8.54
N LEU A 390 -32.70 9.32 9.32
CA LEU A 390 -31.76 8.19 9.18
C LEU A 390 -32.08 7.11 10.21
N HIS A 391 -32.35 5.91 9.72
CA HIS A 391 -32.47 4.70 10.54
C HIS A 391 -31.29 3.76 10.29
N PRO A 392 -30.21 3.82 11.08
CA PRO A 392 -28.94 3.15 10.78
C PRO A 392 -29.06 1.66 10.46
N THR A 393 -29.84 0.92 11.26
CA THR A 393 -30.04 -0.53 11.07
C THR A 393 -30.76 -0.86 9.76
N GLN A 394 -31.80 -0.09 9.42
CA GLN A 394 -32.56 -0.29 8.19
C GLN A 394 -31.71 0.06 6.96
N VAL A 395 -30.97 1.18 7.03
CA VAL A 395 -30.06 1.61 5.96
C VAL A 395 -28.96 0.58 5.73
N ARG A 396 -28.37 0.02 6.80
CA ARG A 396 -27.39 -1.06 6.68
C ARG A 396 -27.98 -2.25 5.92
N GLN A 397 -29.14 -2.72 6.32
CA GLN A 397 -29.82 -3.85 5.67
C GLN A 397 -30.12 -3.58 4.19
N GLN A 398 -30.67 -2.40 3.87
CA GLN A 398 -30.98 -2.02 2.50
C GLN A 398 -29.74 -1.97 1.61
N ILE A 399 -28.63 -1.43 2.11
CA ILE A 399 -27.37 -1.35 1.36
C ILE A 399 -26.77 -2.74 1.15
N LEU A 400 -26.77 -3.60 2.16
CA LEU A 400 -26.29 -4.98 2.04
C LEU A 400 -27.15 -5.79 1.04
N GLN A 401 -28.47 -5.66 1.08
CA GLN A 401 -29.38 -6.33 0.13
C GLN A 401 -29.19 -5.80 -1.30
N SER A 402 -29.04 -4.49 -1.48
CA SER A 402 -28.80 -3.89 -2.80
C SER A 402 -27.42 -4.24 -3.37
N GLY A 403 -26.43 -4.48 -2.51
CA GLY A 403 -25.09 -4.93 -2.88
C GLY A 403 -25.00 -6.42 -3.27
N GLN A 404 -26.01 -7.22 -2.95
CA GLN A 404 -26.14 -8.61 -3.39
C GLN A 404 -26.63 -8.73 -4.85
N SER A 405 -26.31 -7.78 -5.70
CA SER A 405 -26.49 -7.83 -7.15
C SER A 405 -25.77 -9.06 -7.74
N LYS A 406 -26.25 -9.54 -8.89
CA LYS A 406 -25.84 -10.78 -9.61
C LYS A 406 -24.33 -11.08 -9.68
N TYR A 407 -23.48 -10.10 -9.42
CA TYR A 407 -22.01 -10.24 -9.42
C TYR A 407 -21.43 -10.76 -8.09
N THR A 408 -22.12 -10.65 -6.96
CA THR A 408 -21.66 -11.16 -5.66
C THR A 408 -21.88 -12.67 -5.48
N LYS A 409 -22.70 -13.30 -6.30
CA LYS A 409 -22.86 -14.77 -6.32
C LYS A 409 -21.68 -15.52 -6.97
N GLN A 410 -20.72 -14.84 -7.57
CA GLN A 410 -19.52 -15.39 -8.21
C GLN A 410 -18.19 -14.91 -7.62
N LEU A 411 -18.18 -14.44 -6.39
CA LEU A 411 -16.92 -14.24 -5.66
C LEU A 411 -16.41 -15.58 -5.13
N SER A 412 -15.98 -16.44 -6.02
CA SER A 412 -14.74 -17.20 -5.97
C SER A 412 -13.59 -16.21 -5.64
N PRO A 413 -12.51 -16.59 -4.89
CA PRO A 413 -11.57 -15.68 -4.25
C PRO A 413 -10.62 -14.91 -5.18
N GLN A 414 -11.12 -14.38 -6.27
CA GLN A 414 -10.41 -13.47 -7.16
C GLN A 414 -11.02 -12.07 -7.03
N LEU A 415 -10.68 -11.39 -5.95
CA LEU A 415 -10.89 -9.95 -5.84
C LEU A 415 -9.86 -9.24 -6.72
N GLY A 416 -10.20 -9.08 -8.00
CA GLY A 416 -9.55 -8.11 -8.85
C GLY A 416 -9.86 -6.70 -8.33
N PHE A 417 -8.82 -5.93 -8.04
CA PHE A 417 -8.95 -4.49 -7.75
C PHE A 417 -9.37 -3.78 -9.03
N GLY A 418 -10.67 -3.57 -9.21
CA GLY A 418 -11.21 -2.63 -10.18
C GLY A 418 -11.30 -1.25 -9.52
N PHE A 419 -10.41 -0.34 -9.86
CA PHE A 419 -10.50 1.10 -9.58
C PHE A 419 -10.89 1.87 -10.84
#